data_68397fef77d13bede1ebfbe2424dac10
#
_entry.id   68397fef77d13bede1ebfbe2424dac10
#
_cell.length_a   1.000
_cell.length_b   1.000
_cell.length_c   1.000
_cell.angle_alpha   90.00
_cell.angle_beta   90.00
_cell.angle_gamma   90.00
#
_symmetry.space_group_name_H-M   'P 1'
#
loop_
_entity.id
_entity.type
_entity.pdbx_description
1 polymer ?
#
loop_
_entity_poly.entity_id
_entity_poly.type
_entity_poly.pdbx_seq_one_letter_code
_entity_poly.pdbx_strand_id
1 'polypeptide(L)'
;MLTRRLLAAVSVAAITVGIGACGNTDSWVDAAPAEGWPAQYGDASNSGYTAATGASKLKLRWTRSTKGTLGAGPALGARGYLALNAQTPSGCSFMQWESANGRQRWCTRLVQGGSFGGPLFDRFDNIYVGQPGAIISFPTTQWTRWRKPVIGMPTTPRFLGDGHLLVSTHLGQMLVFDTHRGAVVGTALDLVDGVDPADATRGLADCATARSGCPVAAAPAFSESSGTAVVSVWQPGAPAAGLVGLKYRGGQLAREWTSDAITAGVLASPVLSADGGTVYVNGRDDRLWALHATDGKVKWSVPLGFTAQTPPAVTPQGLVVAGGGPDTRLAAFRDAGDHADPAWRREDVTPLSSSTLAGSGVGYALIALPPEGGPGMSLLVFDQKDGHTVNSYPLPAATGTAIGVSLGKNRRVVAATGDGQIYTFDQE
;
A
#
# COMPACT_ATOMS: atom_id res chain seq x y z
N MET A 1 -67.11 -68.74 -14.26
CA MET A 1 -67.25 -67.27 -14.11
C MET A 1 -66.03 -66.78 -13.42
N LEU A 2 -65.17 -66.15 -14.18
CA LEU A 2 -63.86 -65.61 -13.75
C LEU A 2 -64.02 -64.19 -13.26
N THR A 3 -63.66 -63.89 -12.04
CA THR A 3 -63.54 -62.52 -11.52
C THR A 3 -62.10 -62.14 -11.49
N ARG A 4 -61.74 -61.25 -12.38
CA ARG A 4 -60.39 -60.56 -12.44
C ARG A 4 -60.30 -59.54 -11.30
N ARG A 5 -59.31 -59.72 -10.41
CA ARG A 5 -58.90 -58.71 -9.46
C ARG A 5 -57.84 -57.84 -10.11
N LEU A 6 -58.16 -56.58 -10.27
CA LEU A 6 -57.17 -55.49 -10.63
C LEU A 6 -56.43 -55.13 -9.37
N LEU A 7 -55.09 -55.32 -9.39
CA LEU A 7 -54.18 -54.76 -8.44
C LEU A 7 -53.74 -53.37 -8.98
N ALA A 8 -54.16 -52.33 -8.27
CA ALA A 8 -53.66 -50.99 -8.49
C ALA A 8 -52.30 -50.83 -7.78
N ALA A 9 -51.25 -50.69 -8.55
CA ALA A 9 -49.92 -50.34 -8.02
C ALA A 9 -49.88 -48.82 -7.76
N VAL A 10 -49.83 -48.43 -6.51
CA VAL A 10 -49.55 -47.03 -6.12
C VAL A 10 -48.06 -46.82 -6.14
N SER A 11 -47.59 -46.10 -7.17
CA SER A 11 -46.20 -45.63 -7.24
C SER A 11 -46.05 -44.43 -6.33
N VAL A 12 -45.40 -44.62 -5.17
CA VAL A 12 -44.94 -43.53 -4.31
C VAL A 12 -43.69 -42.90 -4.95
N ALA A 13 -43.89 -41.81 -5.61
CA ALA A 13 -42.76 -40.97 -6.06
C ALA A 13 -42.15 -40.28 -4.82
N ALA A 14 -41.02 -40.79 -4.36
CA ALA A 14 -40.21 -40.12 -3.36
C ALA A 14 -39.63 -38.84 -3.96
N ILE A 15 -40.22 -37.69 -3.65
CA ILE A 15 -39.63 -36.38 -3.92
C ILE A 15 -38.48 -36.22 -2.92
N THR A 16 -37.28 -36.57 -3.35
CA THR A 16 -36.07 -36.15 -2.66
C THR A 16 -35.96 -34.64 -2.86
N VAL A 17 -36.46 -33.88 -1.89
CA VAL A 17 -36.09 -32.47 -1.72
C VAL A 17 -34.59 -32.47 -1.47
N GLY A 18 -33.80 -32.26 -2.49
CA GLY A 18 -32.40 -31.91 -2.35
C GLY A 18 -32.38 -30.64 -1.54
N ILE A 19 -32.04 -30.78 -0.23
CA ILE A 19 -31.55 -29.64 0.54
C ILE A 19 -30.32 -29.21 -0.24
N GLY A 20 -30.49 -28.22 -1.12
CA GLY A 20 -29.37 -27.48 -1.69
C GLY A 20 -28.60 -26.97 -0.47
N ALA A 21 -27.58 -27.72 -0.07
CA ALA A 21 -26.52 -27.15 0.73
C ALA A 21 -26.27 -25.81 0.10
N CYS A 22 -26.33 -24.73 0.87
CA CYS A 22 -25.77 -23.44 0.48
C CYS A 22 -24.40 -23.79 -0.06
N GLY A 23 -24.33 -23.89 -1.39
CA GLY A 23 -23.16 -24.40 -2.06
C GLY A 23 -22.02 -23.60 -1.51
N ASN A 24 -21.02 -24.30 -1.05
CA ASN A 24 -19.75 -23.71 -0.75
C ASN A 24 -19.40 -22.87 -1.99
N THR A 25 -19.66 -21.57 -1.95
CA THR A 25 -19.33 -20.63 -3.01
C THR A 25 -17.82 -20.39 -3.04
N ASP A 26 -17.07 -21.29 -2.45
CA ASP A 26 -15.63 -21.43 -2.40
C ASP A 26 -15.07 -21.91 -3.75
N SER A 27 -15.59 -21.37 -4.86
CA SER A 27 -14.83 -21.45 -6.09
C SER A 27 -13.52 -20.70 -5.86
N TRP A 28 -12.42 -21.40 -5.93
CA TRP A 28 -11.09 -20.81 -5.91
C TRP A 28 -11.02 -19.76 -7.02
N VAL A 29 -10.84 -18.52 -6.63
CA VAL A 29 -10.59 -17.42 -7.56
C VAL A 29 -9.32 -16.76 -7.08
N ASP A 30 -8.30 -16.75 -7.91
CA ASP A 30 -7.06 -16.07 -7.61
C ASP A 30 -7.33 -14.59 -7.36
N ALA A 31 -6.98 -14.14 -6.16
CA ALA A 31 -7.14 -12.74 -5.83
C ALA A 31 -6.10 -11.93 -6.61
N ALA A 32 -6.57 -10.85 -7.19
CA ALA A 32 -5.74 -9.86 -7.87
C ALA A 32 -6.06 -8.48 -7.28
N PRO A 33 -5.16 -7.50 -7.36
CA PRO A 33 -5.41 -6.17 -6.83
C PRO A 33 -6.61 -5.50 -7.52
N ALA A 34 -7.32 -4.64 -6.79
CA ALA A 34 -8.34 -3.77 -7.37
C ALA A 34 -7.67 -2.77 -8.33
N GLU A 35 -8.41 -2.35 -9.36
CA GLU A 35 -7.94 -1.32 -10.27
C GLU A 35 -7.91 0.06 -9.59
N GLY A 36 -6.95 0.88 -9.92
CA GLY A 36 -6.77 2.23 -9.40
C GLY A 36 -5.74 2.27 -8.29
N TRP A 37 -6.15 2.37 -7.04
CA TRP A 37 -5.26 2.53 -5.89
C TRP A 37 -5.57 1.52 -4.77
N PRO A 38 -5.33 0.22 -5.01
CA PRO A 38 -5.74 -0.83 -4.09
C PRO A 38 -5.03 -0.82 -2.73
N ALA A 39 -3.88 -0.18 -2.62
CA ALA A 39 -3.05 -0.16 -1.40
C ALA A 39 -2.26 1.15 -1.27
N GLN A 40 -1.58 1.30 -0.16
CA GLN A 40 -0.57 2.35 0.03
C GLN A 40 0.48 2.28 -1.09
N TYR A 41 0.80 3.43 -1.69
CA TYR A 41 1.70 3.61 -2.84
C TYR A 41 1.23 2.96 -4.15
N GLY A 42 -0.06 2.64 -4.25
CA GLY A 42 -0.72 2.20 -5.47
C GLY A 42 -0.68 0.69 -5.67
N ASP A 43 0.44 0.15 -6.07
CA ASP A 43 0.61 -1.24 -6.47
C ASP A 43 1.57 -2.04 -5.56
N ALA A 44 1.83 -3.29 -5.93
CA ALA A 44 2.76 -4.15 -5.20
C ALA A 44 4.23 -3.68 -5.32
N SER A 45 4.58 -2.96 -6.38
CA SER A 45 5.92 -2.40 -6.60
C SER A 45 6.17 -1.10 -5.82
N ASN A 46 5.18 -0.57 -5.11
CA ASN A 46 5.20 0.76 -4.48
C ASN A 46 5.42 1.89 -5.48
N SER A 47 5.01 1.71 -6.74
CA SER A 47 5.40 2.60 -7.83
C SER A 47 4.87 4.03 -7.70
N GLY A 48 3.86 4.27 -6.86
CA GLY A 48 3.19 5.56 -6.79
C GLY A 48 2.47 5.91 -8.10
N TYR A 49 2.30 4.93 -8.99
CA TYR A 49 1.70 5.07 -10.31
C TYR A 49 0.43 4.24 -10.45
N THR A 50 -0.51 4.73 -11.24
CA THR A 50 -1.66 3.96 -11.72
C THR A 50 -1.92 4.26 -13.18
N ALA A 51 -2.27 3.23 -13.97
CA ALA A 51 -2.70 3.38 -15.36
C ALA A 51 -4.05 4.13 -15.49
N ALA A 52 -4.76 4.35 -14.38
CA ALA A 52 -6.00 5.12 -14.40
C ALA A 52 -5.77 6.55 -14.90
N THR A 53 -6.76 7.08 -15.60
CA THR A 53 -6.74 8.48 -16.05
C THR A 53 -6.95 9.40 -14.85
N GLY A 54 -5.99 10.27 -14.58
CA GLY A 54 -6.12 11.37 -13.61
C GLY A 54 -6.88 12.56 -14.19
N ALA A 55 -7.59 13.29 -13.35
CA ALA A 55 -8.25 14.54 -13.72
C ALA A 55 -7.36 15.75 -13.40
N SER A 56 -7.27 16.69 -14.34
CA SER A 56 -6.50 17.93 -14.16
C SER A 56 -7.29 19.03 -13.45
N LYS A 57 -8.64 19.00 -13.58
CA LYS A 57 -9.55 19.90 -12.89
C LYS A 57 -10.38 19.11 -11.89
N LEU A 58 -10.40 19.58 -10.65
CA LEU A 58 -11.00 18.88 -9.53
C LEU A 58 -11.96 19.79 -8.77
N LYS A 59 -12.97 19.19 -8.20
CA LYS A 59 -13.89 19.85 -7.28
C LYS A 59 -13.93 19.07 -5.96
N LEU A 60 -13.71 19.74 -4.83
CA LEU A 60 -13.86 19.13 -3.51
C LEU A 60 -15.31 18.64 -3.33
N ARG A 61 -15.45 17.34 -3.15
CA ARG A 61 -16.74 16.68 -3.01
C ARG A 61 -17.21 16.62 -1.56
N TRP A 62 -16.32 16.19 -0.68
CA TRP A 62 -16.58 16.08 0.74
C TRP A 62 -15.28 16.02 1.55
N THR A 63 -15.39 16.42 2.81
CA THR A 63 -14.35 16.24 3.83
C THR A 63 -14.92 15.47 5.00
N ARG A 64 -14.14 14.53 5.56
CA ARG A 64 -14.50 13.75 6.76
C ARG A 64 -13.28 13.53 7.63
N SER A 65 -13.50 13.44 8.94
CA SER A 65 -12.48 13.03 9.89
C SER A 65 -12.71 11.59 10.34
N THR A 66 -11.63 10.82 10.44
CA THR A 66 -11.62 9.51 11.10
C THR A 66 -11.73 9.63 12.61
N LYS A 67 -11.55 10.83 13.16
CA LYS A 67 -11.41 11.12 14.60
C LYS A 67 -10.25 10.36 15.26
N GLY A 68 -9.20 10.11 14.49
CA GLY A 68 -7.99 9.40 14.93
C GLY A 68 -6.84 9.70 14.00
N THR A 69 -5.67 9.15 14.27
CA THR A 69 -4.48 9.35 13.45
C THR A 69 -4.32 8.26 12.40
N LEU A 70 -3.76 8.63 11.25
CA LEU A 70 -3.39 7.74 10.15
C LEU A 70 -1.87 7.65 10.04
N GLY A 71 -1.36 6.45 9.82
CA GLY A 71 0.06 6.22 9.51
C GLY A 71 0.26 5.64 8.09
N ALA A 72 -0.83 5.31 7.39
CA ALA A 72 -0.80 4.79 6.03
C ALA A 72 -1.93 5.40 5.19
N GLY A 73 -1.71 5.47 3.88
CA GLY A 73 -2.67 6.02 2.92
C GLY A 73 -3.93 5.17 2.79
N PRO A 74 -5.05 5.82 2.41
CA PRO A 74 -6.29 5.12 2.10
C PRO A 74 -6.13 4.22 0.87
N ALA A 75 -6.80 3.06 0.90
CA ALA A 75 -6.96 2.19 -0.25
C ALA A 75 -8.34 2.39 -0.90
N LEU A 76 -8.40 2.25 -2.22
CA LEU A 76 -9.61 2.36 -3.02
C LEU A 76 -9.96 1.03 -3.67
N GLY A 77 -11.17 0.54 -3.42
CA GLY A 77 -11.70 -0.69 -3.99
C GLY A 77 -12.32 -0.49 -5.36
N ALA A 78 -12.56 -1.58 -6.07
CA ALA A 78 -13.05 -1.59 -7.45
C ALA A 78 -14.44 -0.96 -7.60
N ARG A 79 -15.30 -1.09 -6.59
CA ARG A 79 -16.68 -0.58 -6.57
C ARG A 79 -16.83 0.79 -5.89
N GLY A 80 -15.71 1.51 -5.67
CA GLY A 80 -15.74 2.83 -5.07
C GLY A 80 -15.81 2.82 -3.55
N TYR A 81 -15.32 1.76 -2.92
CA TYR A 81 -15.10 1.72 -1.48
C TYR A 81 -13.75 2.36 -1.13
N LEU A 82 -13.71 2.94 0.05
CA LEU A 82 -12.51 3.52 0.65
C LEU A 82 -12.26 2.82 1.97
N ALA A 83 -11.08 2.25 2.17
CA ALA A 83 -10.67 1.62 3.41
C ALA A 83 -9.56 2.41 4.10
N LEU A 84 -9.67 2.52 5.41
CA LEU A 84 -8.79 3.29 6.28
C LEU A 84 -8.45 2.49 7.53
N ASN A 85 -7.18 2.51 7.93
CA ASN A 85 -6.71 1.98 9.20
C ASN A 85 -6.24 3.14 10.08
N ALA A 86 -7.04 3.54 11.06
CA ALA A 86 -6.81 4.70 11.91
C ALA A 86 -6.66 4.30 13.38
N GLN A 87 -5.88 5.07 14.13
CA GLN A 87 -5.83 4.98 15.58
C GLN A 87 -6.87 5.92 16.17
N THR A 88 -8.00 5.37 16.64
CA THR A 88 -9.08 6.20 17.20
C THR A 88 -9.28 5.95 18.69
N PRO A 89 -9.56 6.97 19.49
CA PRO A 89 -9.87 6.80 20.91
C PRO A 89 -11.11 5.93 21.15
N SER A 90 -12.08 5.95 20.22
CA SER A 90 -13.31 5.14 20.32
C SER A 90 -13.10 3.66 20.02
N GLY A 91 -11.95 3.32 19.44
CA GLY A 91 -11.65 1.96 18.98
C GLY A 91 -12.29 1.56 17.65
N CYS A 92 -13.05 2.44 16.99
CA CYS A 92 -13.48 2.27 15.61
C CYS A 92 -12.28 2.55 14.69
N SER A 93 -11.38 1.58 14.55
CA SER A 93 -10.05 1.79 13.96
C SER A 93 -10.01 1.48 12.47
N PHE A 94 -10.58 0.34 12.07
CA PHE A 94 -10.65 -0.02 10.67
C PHE A 94 -12.02 0.32 10.11
N MET A 95 -12.04 1.16 9.06
CA MET A 95 -13.25 1.75 8.51
C MET A 95 -13.37 1.48 7.03
N GLN A 96 -14.59 1.21 6.57
CA GLN A 96 -14.95 1.23 5.16
C GLN A 96 -15.97 2.34 4.91
N TRP A 97 -15.66 3.21 3.93
CA TRP A 97 -16.54 4.31 3.52
C TRP A 97 -16.89 4.18 2.03
N GLU A 98 -17.96 4.83 1.63
CA GLU A 98 -18.28 5.07 0.23
C GLU A 98 -17.49 6.29 -0.25
N SER A 99 -16.61 6.12 -1.22
CA SER A 99 -15.79 7.24 -1.71
C SER A 99 -16.63 8.34 -2.39
N ALA A 100 -17.84 8.02 -2.87
CA ALA A 100 -18.72 8.97 -3.55
C ALA A 100 -19.31 10.05 -2.64
N ASN A 101 -19.56 9.75 -1.37
CA ASN A 101 -20.31 10.63 -0.46
C ASN A 101 -19.74 10.69 0.97
N GLY A 102 -18.69 9.90 1.26
CA GLY A 102 -18.07 9.83 2.58
C GLY A 102 -18.94 9.14 3.63
N ARG A 103 -19.97 8.37 3.21
CA ARG A 103 -20.79 7.60 4.15
C ARG A 103 -20.00 6.41 4.68
N GLN A 104 -19.87 6.33 6.01
CA GLN A 104 -19.30 5.17 6.65
C GLN A 104 -20.25 3.98 6.51
N ARG A 105 -19.76 2.89 5.93
CA ARG A 105 -20.53 1.65 5.80
C ARG A 105 -20.47 0.84 7.08
N TRP A 106 -19.27 0.68 7.60
CA TRP A 106 -19.01 -0.03 8.84
C TRP A 106 -17.65 0.39 9.41
N CYS A 107 -17.43 0.06 10.66
CA CYS A 107 -16.11 0.05 11.28
C CYS A 107 -15.97 -1.12 12.23
N THR A 108 -14.73 -1.51 12.48
CA THR A 108 -14.40 -2.53 13.47
C THR A 108 -13.21 -2.11 14.31
N ARG A 109 -13.11 -2.67 15.49
CA ARG A 109 -11.97 -2.44 16.38
C ARG A 109 -10.82 -3.32 15.94
N LEU A 110 -9.65 -2.71 15.75
CA LEU A 110 -8.37 -3.41 15.67
C LEU A 110 -7.57 -3.11 16.94
N VAL A 111 -6.61 -3.98 17.24
CA VAL A 111 -5.62 -3.72 18.29
C VAL A 111 -4.81 -2.48 17.89
N GLN A 112 -4.61 -1.56 18.85
CA GLN A 112 -3.90 -0.32 18.60
C GLN A 112 -2.40 -0.56 18.31
N GLY A 113 -1.75 0.40 17.68
CA GLY A 113 -0.34 0.36 17.31
C GLY A 113 -0.08 0.00 15.84
N GLY A 114 -1.13 -0.21 15.03
CA GLY A 114 -1.02 -0.72 13.67
C GLY A 114 -1.36 0.24 12.54
N SER A 115 -1.51 1.54 12.78
CA SER A 115 -1.96 2.48 11.75
C SER A 115 -0.97 2.68 10.59
N PHE A 116 0.31 2.30 10.75
CA PHE A 116 1.30 2.38 9.68
C PHE A 116 1.16 1.27 8.61
N GLY A 117 0.43 0.20 8.92
CA GLY A 117 0.04 -0.83 7.94
C GLY A 117 -1.28 -0.46 7.26
N GLY A 118 -1.22 -0.10 5.99
CA GLY A 118 -2.39 0.23 5.18
C GLY A 118 -3.21 -1.00 4.77
N PRO A 119 -4.51 -0.81 4.45
CA PRO A 119 -5.32 -1.86 3.84
C PRO A 119 -4.91 -2.14 2.40
N LEU A 120 -5.27 -3.34 1.92
CA LEU A 120 -5.16 -3.77 0.53
C LEU A 120 -6.50 -4.30 0.06
N PHE A 121 -7.01 -3.82 -1.07
CA PHE A 121 -8.20 -4.33 -1.74
C PHE A 121 -7.87 -5.31 -2.87
N ASP A 122 -8.62 -6.40 -2.94
CA ASP A 122 -8.67 -7.19 -4.16
C ASP A 122 -9.76 -6.69 -5.13
N ARG A 123 -9.77 -7.26 -6.34
CA ARG A 123 -10.76 -6.91 -7.40
C ARG A 123 -12.22 -7.23 -7.05
N PHE A 124 -12.45 -8.00 -5.99
CA PHE A 124 -13.77 -8.33 -5.45
C PHE A 124 -14.17 -7.47 -4.26
N ASP A 125 -13.32 -6.48 -3.92
CA ASP A 125 -13.42 -5.62 -2.73
C ASP A 125 -13.29 -6.37 -1.39
N ASN A 126 -12.65 -7.55 -1.37
CA ASN A 126 -12.16 -8.06 -0.11
C ASN A 126 -10.95 -7.23 0.33
N ILE A 127 -10.83 -7.08 1.64
CA ILE A 127 -9.80 -6.25 2.24
C ILE A 127 -8.88 -7.11 3.10
N TYR A 128 -7.60 -6.81 3.03
CA TYR A 128 -6.56 -7.42 3.85
C TYR A 128 -5.89 -6.33 4.65
N VAL A 129 -5.83 -6.47 5.97
CA VAL A 129 -5.27 -5.46 6.87
C VAL A 129 -4.59 -6.11 8.08
N GLY A 130 -3.48 -5.53 8.50
CA GLY A 130 -2.74 -5.95 9.69
C GLY A 130 -3.23 -5.29 10.97
N GLN A 131 -3.04 -6.00 12.07
CA GLN A 131 -3.01 -5.45 13.43
C GLN A 131 -1.89 -6.15 14.21
N PRO A 132 -1.41 -5.61 15.34
CA PRO A 132 -0.46 -6.33 16.18
C PRO A 132 -0.90 -7.77 16.44
N GLY A 133 -0.06 -8.73 16.05
CA GLY A 133 -0.28 -10.16 16.22
C GLY A 133 -1.22 -10.83 15.20
N ALA A 134 -1.74 -10.14 14.20
CA ALA A 134 -2.62 -10.78 13.21
C ALA A 134 -2.67 -10.07 11.86
N ILE A 135 -2.87 -10.85 10.81
CA ILE A 135 -3.40 -10.41 9.52
C ILE A 135 -4.86 -10.84 9.40
N ILE A 136 -5.73 -9.98 8.86
CA ILE A 136 -7.17 -10.18 8.81
C ILE A 136 -7.70 -9.89 7.41
N SER A 137 -8.63 -10.70 6.94
CA SER A 137 -9.39 -10.41 5.72
C SER A 137 -10.86 -10.14 6.05
N PHE A 138 -11.40 -9.11 5.39
CA PHE A 138 -12.81 -8.75 5.43
C PHE A 138 -13.39 -8.78 4.02
N PRO A 139 -14.66 -9.16 3.83
CA PRO A 139 -15.37 -8.90 2.58
C PRO A 139 -15.86 -7.44 2.57
N THR A 140 -16.80 -7.12 1.70
CA THR A 140 -17.45 -5.80 1.66
C THR A 140 -18.29 -5.46 2.91
N THR A 141 -18.42 -6.41 3.84
CA THR A 141 -19.08 -6.27 5.14
C THR A 141 -18.07 -6.30 6.27
N GLN A 142 -18.52 -5.98 7.50
CA GLN A 142 -17.63 -6.01 8.69
C GLN A 142 -17.30 -7.43 9.20
N TRP A 143 -17.90 -8.48 8.62
CA TRP A 143 -17.66 -9.85 9.07
C TRP A 143 -16.29 -10.34 8.61
N THR A 144 -15.51 -10.89 9.55
CA THR A 144 -14.20 -11.43 9.24
C THR A 144 -14.30 -12.66 8.34
N ARG A 145 -13.66 -12.66 7.16
CA ARG A 145 -13.50 -13.85 6.31
C ARG A 145 -12.56 -14.84 6.99
N TRP A 146 -11.40 -14.34 7.39
CA TRP A 146 -10.42 -15.09 8.17
C TRP A 146 -9.51 -14.15 8.95
N ARG A 147 -8.92 -14.66 10.03
CA ARG A 147 -7.90 -14.01 10.84
C ARG A 147 -6.81 -15.01 11.14
N LYS A 148 -5.55 -14.63 10.91
CA LYS A 148 -4.40 -15.51 11.10
C LYS A 148 -3.36 -14.82 11.98
N PRO A 149 -2.75 -15.59 12.92
CA PRO A 149 -1.71 -15.05 13.77
C PRO A 149 -0.43 -14.79 12.98
N VAL A 150 0.27 -13.73 13.33
CA VAL A 150 1.63 -13.40 12.88
C VAL A 150 2.42 -12.86 14.06
N ILE A 151 3.75 -12.89 13.97
CA ILE A 151 4.61 -12.34 15.02
C ILE A 151 4.95 -10.89 14.67
N GLY A 152 4.39 -9.96 15.44
CA GLY A 152 4.56 -8.54 15.20
C GLY A 152 3.37 -7.87 14.51
N MET A 153 3.56 -6.65 14.06
CA MET A 153 2.57 -5.87 13.32
C MET A 153 2.83 -5.97 11.82
N PRO A 154 1.89 -6.46 11.02
CA PRO A 154 2.01 -6.44 9.56
C PRO A 154 2.12 -5.03 8.99
N THR A 155 3.03 -4.82 8.06
CA THR A 155 3.03 -3.66 7.16
C THR A 155 1.90 -3.81 6.14
N THR A 156 1.79 -2.89 5.18
CA THR A 156 0.81 -3.03 4.10
C THR A 156 1.10 -4.29 3.27
N PRO A 157 0.18 -5.26 3.18
CA PRO A 157 0.42 -6.51 2.44
C PRO A 157 0.49 -6.28 0.93
N ARG A 158 1.06 -7.25 0.19
CA ARG A 158 1.20 -7.20 -1.28
C ARG A 158 0.70 -8.49 -1.92
N PHE A 159 0.04 -8.38 -3.08
CA PHE A 159 -0.26 -9.55 -3.90
C PHE A 159 0.97 -10.07 -4.62
N LEU A 160 1.05 -11.40 -4.77
CA LEU A 160 2.15 -12.10 -5.41
C LEU A 160 1.83 -12.60 -6.83
N GLY A 161 0.67 -12.24 -7.38
CA GLY A 161 0.27 -12.55 -8.76
C GLY A 161 -0.35 -13.92 -8.98
N ASP A 162 -0.16 -14.87 -8.05
CA ASP A 162 -0.67 -16.23 -8.10
C ASP A 162 -1.79 -16.49 -7.06
N GLY A 163 -2.49 -15.44 -6.64
CA GLY A 163 -3.54 -15.51 -5.63
C GLY A 163 -3.01 -15.53 -4.20
N HIS A 164 -1.70 -15.41 -3.99
CA HIS A 164 -1.09 -15.34 -2.66
C HIS A 164 -0.85 -13.91 -2.19
N LEU A 165 -0.67 -13.79 -0.89
CA LEU A 165 -0.46 -12.54 -0.19
C LEU A 165 0.89 -12.55 0.53
N LEU A 166 1.76 -11.61 0.20
CA LEU A 166 3.00 -11.34 0.95
C LEU A 166 2.67 -10.46 2.15
N VAL A 167 3.05 -10.91 3.32
CA VAL A 167 2.92 -10.18 4.58
C VAL A 167 4.29 -10.08 5.23
N SER A 168 4.76 -8.86 5.44
CA SER A 168 5.94 -8.56 6.26
C SER A 168 5.50 -7.97 7.59
N THR A 169 6.16 -8.31 8.68
CA THR A 169 5.92 -7.71 9.98
C THR A 169 7.05 -6.77 10.37
N HIS A 170 6.76 -5.82 11.25
CA HIS A 170 7.74 -4.85 11.72
C HIS A 170 8.95 -5.50 12.42
N LEU A 171 8.80 -6.72 12.94
CA LEU A 171 9.90 -7.49 13.51
C LEU A 171 10.76 -8.23 12.49
N GLY A 172 10.42 -8.13 11.19
CA GLY A 172 11.19 -8.74 10.11
C GLY A 172 10.74 -10.15 9.72
N GLN A 173 9.59 -10.64 10.17
CA GLN A 173 9.03 -11.89 9.69
C GLN A 173 8.32 -11.68 8.35
N MET A 174 8.62 -12.54 7.37
CA MET A 174 8.00 -12.60 6.06
C MET A 174 7.17 -13.87 5.93
N LEU A 175 5.92 -13.74 5.49
CA LEU A 175 4.97 -14.84 5.36
C LEU A 175 4.24 -14.75 4.03
N VAL A 176 3.87 -15.91 3.49
CA VAL A 176 2.98 -16.01 2.34
C VAL A 176 1.67 -16.64 2.81
N PHE A 177 0.55 -16.04 2.43
CA PHE A 177 -0.78 -16.53 2.74
C PHE A 177 -1.58 -16.78 1.47
N ASP A 178 -2.35 -17.86 1.49
CA ASP A 178 -3.47 -18.04 0.57
C ASP A 178 -4.55 -17.00 0.89
N THR A 179 -4.98 -16.26 -0.11
CA THR A 179 -5.96 -15.18 0.06
C THR A 179 -7.36 -15.69 0.36
N HIS A 180 -7.69 -16.94 -0.01
CA HIS A 180 -9.02 -17.49 0.14
C HIS A 180 -9.34 -17.88 1.59
N ARG A 181 -8.45 -18.65 2.24
CA ARG A 181 -8.62 -19.16 3.60
C ARG A 181 -7.63 -18.59 4.60
N GLY A 182 -6.66 -17.84 4.14
CA GLY A 182 -5.56 -17.34 4.95
C GLY A 182 -4.65 -18.46 5.47
N ALA A 183 -4.55 -19.58 4.77
CA ALA A 183 -3.58 -20.60 5.11
C ALA A 183 -2.17 -20.09 4.83
N VAL A 184 -1.20 -20.40 5.70
CA VAL A 184 0.21 -20.11 5.42
C VAL A 184 0.67 -21.04 4.31
N VAL A 185 1.32 -20.45 3.31
CA VAL A 185 1.93 -21.16 2.17
C VAL A 185 3.43 -21.14 2.35
N GLY A 186 4.03 -22.31 2.32
CA GLY A 186 5.47 -22.44 2.55
C GLY A 186 5.88 -22.21 4.00
N THR A 187 7.12 -21.77 4.18
CA THR A 187 7.73 -21.51 5.50
C THR A 187 7.91 -20.00 5.70
N ALA A 188 7.72 -19.54 6.94
CA ALA A 188 8.07 -18.17 7.32
C ALA A 188 9.58 -17.94 7.13
N LEU A 189 9.94 -16.75 6.68
CA LEU A 189 11.34 -16.32 6.55
C LEU A 189 11.57 -15.13 7.48
N ASP A 190 12.49 -15.29 8.44
CA ASP A 190 12.89 -14.20 9.31
C ASP A 190 14.07 -13.44 8.67
N LEU A 191 13.93 -12.12 8.52
CA LEU A 191 14.94 -11.24 7.93
C LEU A 191 15.98 -10.79 8.96
N VAL A 192 15.62 -10.85 10.22
CA VAL A 192 16.48 -10.54 11.38
C VAL A 192 16.38 -11.64 12.42
N ASP A 193 17.43 -11.83 13.19
CA ASP A 193 17.42 -12.76 14.32
C ASP A 193 16.57 -12.21 15.47
N GLY A 194 15.99 -13.10 16.27
CA GLY A 194 15.26 -12.74 17.48
C GLY A 194 13.81 -12.27 17.27
N VAL A 195 13.16 -12.74 16.21
CA VAL A 195 11.69 -12.64 16.10
C VAL A 195 11.08 -13.51 17.20
N ASP A 196 10.46 -12.85 18.20
CA ASP A 196 9.94 -13.50 19.40
C ASP A 196 8.42 -13.36 19.49
N PRO A 197 7.67 -14.47 19.49
CA PRO A 197 6.20 -14.43 19.64
C PRO A 197 5.77 -13.92 21.04
N ALA A 198 6.61 -14.03 22.08
CA ALA A 198 6.29 -13.55 23.41
C ALA A 198 6.33 -12.02 23.53
N ASP A 199 7.02 -11.35 22.60
CA ASP A 199 7.16 -9.87 22.57
C ASP A 199 6.79 -9.31 21.18
N ALA A 200 5.62 -9.66 20.70
CA ALA A 200 5.12 -9.29 19.38
C ALA A 200 4.93 -7.78 19.14
N THR A 201 4.99 -6.97 20.20
CA THR A 201 4.85 -5.50 20.11
C THR A 201 6.15 -4.74 20.38
N ARG A 202 7.27 -5.47 20.57
CA ARG A 202 8.58 -4.84 20.81
C ARG A 202 8.94 -3.89 19.66
N GLY A 203 9.38 -2.69 20.02
CA GLY A 203 9.84 -1.69 19.06
C GLY A 203 8.76 -1.09 18.18
N LEU A 204 7.48 -1.38 18.41
CA LEU A 204 6.38 -0.88 17.60
C LEU A 204 6.31 0.66 17.56
N ALA A 205 6.66 1.33 18.67
CA ALA A 205 6.73 2.79 18.73
C ALA A 205 7.84 3.37 17.83
N ASP A 206 8.90 2.61 17.55
CA ASP A 206 10.00 3.03 16.70
C ASP A 206 9.66 3.02 15.21
N CYS A 207 8.59 2.32 14.83
CA CYS A 207 8.15 2.24 13.43
C CYS A 207 7.75 3.61 12.86
N ALA A 208 7.17 4.48 13.68
CA ALA A 208 6.76 5.82 13.26
C ALA A 208 7.96 6.73 12.89
N THR A 209 9.13 6.44 13.43
CA THR A 209 10.37 7.21 13.24
C THR A 209 11.45 6.43 12.49
N ALA A 210 11.12 5.22 11.99
CA ALA A 210 12.05 4.30 11.32
C ALA A 210 13.37 4.14 12.09
N ARG A 211 13.28 3.71 13.35
CA ARG A 211 14.43 3.41 14.22
C ARG A 211 14.72 1.92 14.28
N SER A 212 15.90 1.57 14.78
CA SER A 212 16.41 0.19 14.84
C SER A 212 15.54 -0.79 15.65
N GLY A 213 14.73 -0.30 16.60
CA GLY A 213 13.76 -1.13 17.33
C GLY A 213 12.60 -1.66 16.46
N CYS A 214 12.40 -1.08 15.27
CA CYS A 214 11.46 -1.54 14.24
C CYS A 214 12.24 -1.96 12.98
N PRO A 215 12.73 -3.20 12.89
CA PRO A 215 13.54 -3.68 11.78
C PRO A 215 12.92 -3.46 10.40
N VAL A 216 11.61 -3.59 10.26
CA VAL A 216 10.88 -3.37 9.00
C VAL A 216 9.77 -2.34 9.22
N ALA A 217 10.10 -1.06 9.06
CA ALA A 217 9.16 0.05 9.25
C ALA A 217 8.32 0.36 7.99
N ALA A 218 8.68 -0.20 6.83
CA ALA A 218 8.12 0.14 5.54
C ALA A 218 7.59 -1.09 4.79
N ALA A 219 6.56 -0.89 3.96
CA ALA A 219 6.01 -1.96 3.15
C ALA A 219 7.03 -2.46 2.11
N PRO A 220 7.13 -3.78 1.87
CA PRO A 220 7.97 -4.33 0.82
C PRO A 220 7.47 -3.90 -0.56
N ALA A 221 8.39 -3.80 -1.53
CA ALA A 221 8.03 -3.77 -2.94
C ALA A 221 8.09 -5.19 -3.49
N PHE A 222 7.18 -5.52 -4.40
CA PHE A 222 7.15 -6.80 -5.11
C PHE A 222 6.88 -6.60 -6.58
N SER A 223 7.66 -7.28 -7.43
CA SER A 223 7.43 -7.35 -8.87
C SER A 223 6.94 -8.74 -9.25
N GLU A 224 5.73 -8.81 -9.78
CA GLU A 224 5.14 -10.05 -10.27
C GLU A 224 5.93 -10.62 -11.46
N SER A 225 6.39 -9.77 -12.38
CA SER A 225 7.10 -10.19 -13.58
C SER A 225 8.43 -10.88 -13.29
N SER A 226 9.15 -10.41 -12.27
CA SER A 226 10.42 -10.98 -11.87
C SER A 226 10.33 -11.94 -10.68
N GLY A 227 9.23 -11.93 -9.93
CA GLY A 227 9.09 -12.65 -8.66
C GLY A 227 10.05 -12.13 -7.58
N THR A 228 10.51 -10.89 -7.69
CA THR A 228 11.45 -10.28 -6.76
C THR A 228 10.72 -9.40 -5.75
N ALA A 229 11.00 -9.60 -4.47
CA ALA A 229 10.61 -8.67 -3.43
C ALA A 229 11.83 -7.96 -2.87
N VAL A 230 11.69 -6.68 -2.50
CA VAL A 230 12.73 -5.90 -1.85
C VAL A 230 12.19 -5.26 -0.59
N VAL A 231 12.95 -5.36 0.48
CA VAL A 231 12.57 -4.89 1.82
C VAL A 231 13.68 -3.99 2.37
N SER A 232 13.29 -2.85 2.96
CA SER A 232 14.19 -2.05 3.78
C SER A 232 14.25 -2.67 5.17
N VAL A 233 15.45 -3.04 5.63
CA VAL A 233 15.64 -3.77 6.88
C VAL A 233 16.75 -3.11 7.71
N TRP A 234 16.43 -2.78 8.95
CA TRP A 234 17.43 -2.37 9.93
C TRP A 234 17.90 -3.59 10.71
N GLN A 235 19.05 -4.11 10.34
CA GLN A 235 19.64 -5.26 11.05
C GLN A 235 20.05 -4.88 12.47
N PRO A 236 19.86 -5.77 13.47
CA PRO A 236 20.33 -5.53 14.84
C PRO A 236 21.83 -5.17 14.86
N GLY A 237 22.16 -4.06 15.54
CA GLY A 237 23.53 -3.57 15.63
C GLY A 237 24.06 -2.82 14.41
N ALA A 238 23.33 -2.76 13.29
CA ALA A 238 23.72 -1.96 12.14
C ALA A 238 23.49 -0.46 12.41
N PRO A 239 24.33 0.43 11.87
CA PRO A 239 24.19 1.87 12.06
C PRO A 239 22.98 2.46 11.32
N ALA A 240 22.49 1.76 10.29
CA ALA A 240 21.40 2.22 9.44
C ALA A 240 20.67 1.06 8.75
N ALA A 241 19.49 1.33 8.19
CA ALA A 241 18.75 0.35 7.41
C ALA A 241 19.39 0.14 6.04
N GLY A 242 19.51 -1.13 5.62
CA GLY A 242 19.92 -1.55 4.28
C GLY A 242 18.75 -2.15 3.50
N LEU A 243 19.07 -2.81 2.38
CA LEU A 243 18.10 -3.50 1.54
C LEU A 243 18.33 -5.00 1.55
N VAL A 244 17.23 -5.75 1.55
CA VAL A 244 17.24 -7.21 1.38
C VAL A 244 16.39 -7.55 0.16
N GLY A 245 16.99 -8.26 -0.80
CA GLY A 245 16.31 -8.83 -1.94
C GLY A 245 15.91 -10.28 -1.69
N LEU A 246 14.66 -10.57 -2.02
CA LEU A 246 14.03 -11.87 -1.87
C LEU A 246 13.52 -12.35 -3.21
N LYS A 247 13.51 -13.66 -3.40
CA LYS A 247 12.87 -14.33 -4.52
C LYS A 247 11.68 -15.13 -4.07
N TYR A 248 10.56 -14.89 -4.75
CA TYR A 248 9.35 -15.67 -4.60
C TYR A 248 9.24 -16.69 -5.74
N ARG A 249 9.04 -17.95 -5.40
CA ARG A 249 8.78 -19.05 -6.37
C ARG A 249 7.89 -20.11 -5.73
N GLY A 250 6.74 -20.36 -6.32
CA GLY A 250 5.86 -21.48 -5.93
C GLY A 250 5.47 -21.50 -4.45
N GLY A 251 5.15 -20.36 -3.87
CA GLY A 251 4.77 -20.24 -2.46
C GLY A 251 5.95 -20.08 -1.48
N GLN A 252 7.19 -20.13 -1.95
CA GLN A 252 8.39 -20.01 -1.12
C GLN A 252 9.11 -18.68 -1.33
N LEU A 253 9.57 -18.10 -0.22
CA LEU A 253 10.47 -16.94 -0.20
C LEU A 253 11.87 -17.39 0.15
N ALA A 254 12.84 -16.89 -0.60
CA ALA A 254 14.26 -17.10 -0.32
C ALA A 254 15.00 -15.76 -0.37
N ARG A 255 15.96 -15.55 0.55
CA ARG A 255 16.87 -14.42 0.49
C ARG A 255 17.86 -14.64 -0.64
N GLU A 256 17.99 -13.68 -1.56
CA GLU A 256 18.97 -13.74 -2.65
C GLU A 256 20.17 -12.84 -2.37
N TRP A 257 19.94 -11.64 -1.84
CA TRP A 257 21.01 -10.70 -1.56
C TRP A 257 20.68 -9.78 -0.39
N THR A 258 21.71 -9.17 0.17
CA THR A 258 21.64 -8.07 1.11
C THR A 258 22.59 -6.99 0.62
N SER A 259 22.16 -5.73 0.66
CA SER A 259 22.96 -4.59 0.23
C SER A 259 22.97 -3.51 1.32
N ASP A 260 24.17 -3.13 1.71
CA ASP A 260 24.52 -2.02 2.60
C ASP A 260 25.25 -0.89 1.83
N ALA A 261 25.17 -0.92 0.50
CA ALA A 261 25.82 0.03 -0.37
C ALA A 261 25.45 1.49 -0.07
N ILE A 262 24.26 1.71 0.48
CA ILE A 262 23.80 3.02 0.95
C ILE A 262 24.15 3.17 2.42
N THR A 263 25.41 3.52 2.70
CA THR A 263 25.97 3.53 4.05
C THR A 263 25.30 4.49 5.02
N ALA A 264 24.70 5.57 4.52
CA ALA A 264 23.89 6.49 5.32
C ALA A 264 22.52 5.90 5.71
N GLY A 265 22.12 4.81 5.07
CA GLY A 265 20.85 4.13 5.24
C GLY A 265 19.74 4.60 4.31
N VAL A 266 18.81 3.69 4.07
CA VAL A 266 17.64 3.95 3.25
C VAL A 266 16.50 4.57 4.04
N LEU A 267 15.65 5.33 3.35
CA LEU A 267 14.43 5.93 3.86
C LEU A 267 13.21 5.38 3.14
N ALA A 268 12.13 5.20 3.88
CA ALA A 268 10.83 4.76 3.38
C ALA A 268 10.83 3.38 2.69
N SER A 269 9.79 3.12 1.92
CA SER A 269 9.62 1.86 1.17
C SER A 269 10.50 1.87 -0.08
N PRO A 270 11.15 0.75 -0.44
CA PRO A 270 11.74 0.60 -1.76
C PRO A 270 10.66 0.58 -2.84
N VAL A 271 11.04 0.98 -4.05
CA VAL A 271 10.18 1.01 -5.23
C VAL A 271 10.81 0.20 -6.34
N LEU A 272 10.04 -0.65 -7.00
CA LEU A 272 10.51 -1.40 -8.16
C LEU A 272 10.04 -0.76 -9.47
N SER A 273 10.93 -0.78 -10.48
CA SER A 273 10.54 -0.43 -11.85
C SER A 273 9.47 -1.37 -12.39
N ALA A 274 8.75 -0.96 -13.42
CA ALA A 274 7.65 -1.75 -14.00
C ALA A 274 8.10 -3.13 -14.54
N ASP A 275 9.35 -3.23 -15.01
CA ASP A 275 9.96 -4.50 -15.43
C ASP A 275 10.54 -5.31 -14.27
N GLY A 276 10.56 -4.73 -13.05
CA GLY A 276 11.12 -5.35 -11.85
C GLY A 276 12.65 -5.44 -11.85
N GLY A 277 13.35 -4.75 -12.75
CA GLY A 277 14.80 -4.83 -12.90
C GLY A 277 15.59 -3.83 -12.05
N THR A 278 14.95 -2.74 -11.63
CA THR A 278 15.58 -1.66 -10.87
C THR A 278 14.83 -1.40 -9.56
N VAL A 279 15.59 -1.19 -8.49
CA VAL A 279 15.10 -0.73 -7.18
C VAL A 279 15.46 0.74 -7.01
N TYR A 280 14.47 1.58 -6.72
CA TYR A 280 14.70 3.00 -6.38
C TYR A 280 14.43 3.22 -4.90
N VAL A 281 15.32 3.96 -4.25
CA VAL A 281 15.18 4.36 -2.85
C VAL A 281 15.79 5.74 -2.59
N ASN A 282 15.27 6.44 -1.61
CA ASN A 282 15.89 7.63 -1.06
C ASN A 282 16.83 7.26 0.09
N GLY A 283 18.03 7.82 0.08
CA GLY A 283 19.02 7.69 1.14
C GLY A 283 18.95 8.83 2.15
N ARG A 284 19.47 8.60 3.34
CA ARG A 284 19.66 9.65 4.37
C ARG A 284 20.81 10.61 4.02
N ASP A 285 21.49 10.39 2.92
CA ASP A 285 22.59 11.17 2.32
C ASP A 285 22.11 12.18 1.28
N ASP A 286 20.83 12.52 1.27
CA ASP A 286 20.20 13.45 0.34
C ASP A 286 20.35 13.02 -1.12
N ARG A 287 20.34 11.72 -1.37
CA ARG A 287 20.45 11.14 -2.71
C ARG A 287 19.28 10.22 -3.05
N LEU A 288 18.93 10.23 -4.32
CA LEU A 288 18.12 9.18 -4.94
C LEU A 288 19.07 8.11 -5.47
N TRP A 289 18.82 6.85 -5.13
CA TRP A 289 19.61 5.69 -5.51
C TRP A 289 18.81 4.75 -6.41
N ALA A 290 19.47 4.18 -7.39
CA ALA A 290 18.97 3.04 -8.17
C ALA A 290 19.95 1.87 -8.05
N LEU A 291 19.38 0.68 -7.80
CA LEU A 291 20.13 -0.54 -7.66
C LEU A 291 19.57 -1.62 -8.60
N HIS A 292 20.39 -2.57 -9.00
CA HIS A 292 19.89 -3.76 -9.68
C HIS A 292 19.05 -4.60 -8.72
N ALA A 293 17.82 -4.94 -9.12
CA ALA A 293 16.93 -5.75 -8.31
C ALA A 293 17.39 -7.22 -8.18
N THR A 294 18.31 -7.65 -9.05
CA THR A 294 18.82 -9.03 -9.10
C THR A 294 19.91 -9.31 -8.08
N ASP A 295 20.73 -8.30 -7.73
CA ASP A 295 21.91 -8.52 -6.87
C ASP A 295 22.17 -7.36 -5.89
N GLY A 296 21.34 -6.33 -5.87
CA GLY A 296 21.45 -5.19 -4.97
C GLY A 296 22.63 -4.26 -5.23
N LYS A 297 23.34 -4.41 -6.35
CA LYS A 297 24.44 -3.52 -6.72
C LYS A 297 23.92 -2.19 -7.23
N VAL A 298 24.65 -1.13 -6.91
CA VAL A 298 24.32 0.22 -7.38
C VAL A 298 24.40 0.33 -8.88
N LYS A 299 23.36 0.83 -9.52
CA LYS A 299 23.33 1.25 -10.92
C LYS A 299 23.83 2.69 -11.04
N TRP A 300 23.16 3.57 -10.29
CA TRP A 300 23.48 4.99 -10.24
C TRP A 300 22.95 5.65 -8.96
N SER A 301 23.40 6.84 -8.67
CA SER A 301 22.79 7.71 -7.67
C SER A 301 22.96 9.18 -8.05
N VAL A 302 21.96 10.00 -7.71
CA VAL A 302 21.96 11.44 -7.96
C VAL A 302 21.69 12.23 -6.70
N PRO A 303 22.36 13.38 -6.48
CA PRO A 303 22.07 14.24 -5.35
C PRO A 303 20.72 14.93 -5.53
N LEU A 304 19.91 14.93 -4.48
CA LEU A 304 18.66 15.67 -4.41
C LEU A 304 18.87 17.06 -3.83
N GLY A 305 19.85 17.22 -2.90
CA GLY A 305 20.06 18.44 -2.13
C GLY A 305 19.02 18.67 -1.04
N PHE A 306 18.25 17.61 -0.72
CA PHE A 306 17.30 17.55 0.39
C PHE A 306 17.05 16.09 0.77
N THR A 307 16.64 15.84 2.00
CA THR A 307 16.31 14.50 2.51
C THR A 307 14.87 14.14 2.21
N ALA A 308 14.62 13.40 1.12
CA ALA A 308 13.28 12.90 0.80
C ALA A 308 12.88 11.76 1.77
N GLN A 309 11.78 11.95 2.51
CA GLN A 309 11.34 11.03 3.57
C GLN A 309 10.26 10.04 3.10
N THR A 310 9.74 10.21 1.87
CA THR A 310 8.72 9.33 1.30
C THR A 310 9.30 8.56 0.11
N PRO A 311 8.69 7.44 -0.31
CA PRO A 311 9.15 6.73 -1.50
C PRO A 311 9.10 7.61 -2.75
N PRO A 312 10.03 7.48 -3.70
CA PRO A 312 9.87 8.08 -5.02
C PRO A 312 8.67 7.47 -5.75
N ALA A 313 8.08 8.20 -6.69
CA ALA A 313 7.07 7.66 -7.59
C ALA A 313 7.69 7.38 -8.96
N VAL A 314 7.34 6.26 -9.60
CA VAL A 314 8.00 5.79 -10.82
C VAL A 314 6.97 5.39 -11.87
N THR A 315 7.05 6.00 -13.05
CA THR A 315 6.21 5.60 -14.19
C THR A 315 6.79 4.38 -14.91
N PRO A 316 5.97 3.63 -15.68
CA PRO A 316 6.47 2.54 -16.52
C PRO A 316 7.53 2.96 -17.55
N GLN A 317 7.59 4.24 -17.91
CA GLN A 317 8.56 4.81 -18.86
C GLN A 317 9.84 5.30 -18.17
N GLY A 318 10.05 5.00 -16.88
CA GLY A 318 11.26 5.33 -16.15
C GLY A 318 11.36 6.80 -15.70
N LEU A 319 10.25 7.56 -15.64
CA LEU A 319 10.25 8.84 -14.94
C LEU A 319 10.17 8.57 -13.44
N VAL A 320 11.17 9.03 -12.70
CA VAL A 320 11.28 8.92 -11.25
C VAL A 320 11.06 10.28 -10.62
N VAL A 321 10.03 10.43 -9.80
CA VAL A 321 9.71 11.70 -9.12
C VAL A 321 10.02 11.55 -7.64
N ALA A 322 10.97 12.31 -7.14
CA ALA A 322 11.41 12.32 -5.75
C ALA A 322 10.96 13.60 -5.03
N GLY A 323 10.66 13.45 -3.74
CA GLY A 323 10.21 14.52 -2.87
C GLY A 323 9.47 13.94 -1.66
N GLY A 324 8.84 14.82 -0.88
CA GLY A 324 8.01 14.43 0.27
C GLY A 324 8.75 14.43 1.60
N GLY A 325 8.24 15.28 2.48
CA GLY A 325 8.78 15.60 3.79
C GLY A 325 9.02 17.11 3.98
N PRO A 326 9.27 17.54 5.20
CA PRO A 326 9.61 18.94 5.47
C PRO A 326 10.89 19.35 4.71
N ASP A 327 10.97 20.61 4.32
CA ASP A 327 12.14 21.24 3.68
C ASP A 327 12.60 20.55 2.37
N THR A 328 11.73 19.74 1.75
CA THR A 328 12.01 19.06 0.48
C THR A 328 11.59 19.89 -0.73
N ARG A 329 12.00 19.45 -1.91
CA ARG A 329 11.59 19.96 -3.21
C ARG A 329 11.06 18.84 -4.07
N LEU A 330 10.40 19.16 -5.17
CA LEU A 330 9.94 18.16 -6.12
C LEU A 330 10.93 18.09 -7.28
N ALA A 331 11.54 16.93 -7.48
CA ALA A 331 12.52 16.70 -8.53
C ALA A 331 12.20 15.44 -9.32
N ALA A 332 12.39 15.47 -10.63
CA ALA A 332 12.20 14.32 -11.49
C ALA A 332 13.43 14.01 -12.33
N PHE A 333 13.63 12.71 -12.54
CA PHE A 333 14.74 12.16 -13.31
C PHE A 333 14.21 11.08 -14.26
N ARG A 334 14.91 10.87 -15.37
CA ARG A 334 14.68 9.73 -16.27
C ARG A 334 15.77 8.69 -16.04
N ASP A 335 15.37 7.47 -15.77
CA ASP A 335 16.32 6.35 -15.71
C ASP A 335 16.77 6.02 -17.13
N ALA A 336 18.05 6.27 -17.43
CA ALA A 336 18.70 5.96 -18.70
C ALA A 336 19.46 4.60 -18.65
N GLY A 337 19.27 3.83 -17.58
CA GLY A 337 19.88 2.52 -17.37
C GLY A 337 21.08 2.54 -16.45
N ASP A 338 22.16 3.16 -16.83
CA ASP A 338 23.42 3.29 -16.06
C ASP A 338 23.58 4.67 -15.39
N HIS A 339 22.71 5.62 -15.70
CA HIS A 339 22.65 6.94 -15.10
C HIS A 339 21.22 7.46 -15.05
N ALA A 340 21.01 8.61 -14.42
CA ALA A 340 19.74 9.31 -14.41
C ALA A 340 19.90 10.69 -15.02
N ASP A 341 19.08 10.99 -16.03
CA ASP A 341 19.00 12.32 -16.63
C ASP A 341 18.06 13.22 -15.83
N PRO A 342 18.45 14.43 -15.44
CA PRO A 342 17.52 15.39 -14.86
C PRO A 342 16.39 15.71 -15.84
N ALA A 343 15.13 15.54 -15.41
CA ALA A 343 13.97 15.88 -16.23
C ALA A 343 13.47 17.29 -15.90
N TRP A 344 13.19 17.54 -14.63
CA TRP A 344 12.77 18.85 -14.14
C TRP A 344 12.91 18.94 -12.61
N ARG A 345 12.86 20.16 -12.07
CA ARG A 345 12.91 20.43 -10.64
C ARG A 345 12.05 21.65 -10.29
N ARG A 346 11.39 21.60 -9.14
CA ARG A 346 10.54 22.66 -8.60
C ARG A 346 11.09 23.09 -7.25
N GLU A 347 11.67 24.30 -7.21
CA GLU A 347 12.19 24.90 -5.98
C GLU A 347 11.11 25.67 -5.20
N ASP A 348 10.00 25.97 -5.85
CA ASP A 348 8.90 26.81 -5.36
C ASP A 348 7.80 26.01 -4.63
N VAL A 349 7.89 24.69 -4.59
CA VAL A 349 6.93 23.83 -3.88
C VAL A 349 7.64 22.92 -2.89
N THR A 350 7.03 22.74 -1.72
CA THR A 350 7.46 21.80 -0.69
C THR A 350 6.48 20.64 -0.62
N PRO A 351 6.77 19.51 -1.29
CA PRO A 351 5.92 18.33 -1.21
C PRO A 351 6.02 17.72 0.19
N LEU A 352 4.89 17.43 0.81
CA LEU A 352 4.79 16.80 2.13
C LEU A 352 4.51 15.29 2.04
N SER A 353 4.06 14.81 0.87
CA SER A 353 3.79 13.40 0.60
C SER A 353 4.55 12.90 -0.62
N SER A 354 4.63 11.57 -0.79
CA SER A 354 4.98 10.98 -2.08
C SER A 354 4.04 11.47 -3.18
N SER A 355 4.53 11.52 -4.41
CA SER A 355 3.70 11.81 -5.58
C SER A 355 2.84 10.61 -5.97
N THR A 356 1.66 10.89 -6.52
CA THR A 356 0.77 9.93 -7.17
C THR A 356 0.72 10.26 -8.64
N LEU A 357 1.18 9.33 -9.49
CA LEU A 357 1.29 9.51 -10.93
C LEU A 357 0.17 8.76 -11.66
N ALA A 358 -0.51 9.44 -12.57
CA ALA A 358 -1.60 8.88 -13.37
C ALA A 358 -1.16 8.60 -14.81
N GLY A 359 -1.77 7.58 -15.44
CA GLY A 359 -1.51 7.23 -16.84
C GLY A 359 -1.82 8.31 -17.87
N SER A 360 -2.56 9.35 -17.47
CA SER A 360 -2.85 10.54 -18.31
C SER A 360 -1.73 11.59 -18.31
N GLY A 361 -0.60 11.39 -17.64
CA GLY A 361 0.47 12.36 -17.54
C GLY A 361 0.28 13.40 -16.44
N VAL A 362 -0.76 13.26 -15.62
CA VAL A 362 -1.01 14.14 -14.46
C VAL A 362 -0.42 13.52 -13.21
N GLY A 363 0.23 14.34 -12.39
CA GLY A 363 0.72 13.97 -11.06
C GLY A 363 -0.01 14.74 -9.96
N TYR A 364 -0.04 14.14 -8.76
CA TYR A 364 -0.65 14.72 -7.55
C TYR A 364 0.33 14.62 -6.39
N ALA A 365 0.37 15.64 -5.54
CA ALA A 365 1.10 15.62 -4.28
C ALA A 365 0.41 16.52 -3.26
N LEU A 366 0.54 16.21 -1.98
CA LEU A 366 0.22 17.17 -0.93
C LEU A 366 1.44 18.06 -0.73
N ILE A 367 1.22 19.37 -0.74
CA ILE A 367 2.26 20.38 -0.58
C ILE A 367 1.94 21.29 0.61
N ALA A 368 2.97 21.87 1.22
CA ALA A 368 2.80 22.95 2.17
C ALA A 368 2.20 24.17 1.47
N LEU A 369 1.31 24.89 2.15
CA LEU A 369 0.91 26.22 1.69
C LEU A 369 2.11 27.18 1.77
N PRO A 370 2.21 28.15 0.86
CA PRO A 370 3.21 29.22 0.97
C PRO A 370 3.10 29.93 2.32
N PRO A 371 4.21 30.50 2.84
CA PRO A 371 4.22 31.17 4.14
C PRO A 371 3.15 32.26 4.29
N GLU A 372 2.81 32.94 3.19
CA GLU A 372 1.77 33.98 3.16
C GLU A 372 0.36 33.39 3.39
N GLY A 373 0.14 32.09 3.12
CA GLY A 373 -1.12 31.38 3.32
C GLY A 373 -1.30 30.82 4.73
N GLY A 374 -0.29 30.94 5.59
CA GLY A 374 -0.27 30.37 6.93
C GLY A 374 -0.05 28.85 6.93
N PRO A 375 -0.11 28.22 8.13
CA PRO A 375 0.04 26.75 8.22
C PRO A 375 -1.12 26.05 7.54
N GLY A 376 -0.82 25.10 6.64
CA GLY A 376 -1.84 24.32 5.94
C GLY A 376 -1.25 23.53 4.79
N MET A 377 -2.13 22.85 4.07
CA MET A 377 -1.77 22.00 2.93
C MET A 377 -2.64 22.29 1.71
N SER A 378 -2.08 22.05 0.55
CA SER A 378 -2.81 22.02 -0.72
C SER A 378 -2.59 20.70 -1.44
N LEU A 379 -3.58 20.29 -2.21
CA LEU A 379 -3.44 19.26 -3.23
C LEU A 379 -2.90 19.93 -4.49
N LEU A 380 -1.65 19.68 -4.82
CA LEU A 380 -1.03 20.06 -6.08
C LEU A 380 -1.43 19.09 -7.17
N VAL A 381 -1.81 19.62 -8.33
CA VAL A 381 -1.94 18.89 -9.60
C VAL A 381 -0.88 19.42 -10.55
N PHE A 382 0.01 18.56 -11.04
CA PHE A 382 1.13 18.94 -11.89
C PHE A 382 1.22 18.07 -13.15
N ASP A 383 1.82 18.60 -14.19
CA ASP A 383 2.15 17.86 -15.42
C ASP A 383 3.43 17.03 -15.18
N GLN A 384 3.40 15.74 -15.49
CA GLN A 384 4.56 14.85 -15.31
C GLN A 384 5.72 15.17 -16.26
N LYS A 385 5.44 15.82 -17.39
CA LYS A 385 6.44 16.10 -18.45
C LYS A 385 7.48 17.11 -17.99
N ASP A 386 7.04 18.19 -17.33
CA ASP A 386 7.88 19.34 -16.97
C ASP A 386 7.66 19.84 -15.53
N GLY A 387 6.78 19.22 -14.79
CA GLY A 387 6.50 19.54 -13.39
C GLY A 387 5.68 20.81 -13.17
N HIS A 388 5.18 21.50 -14.22
CA HIS A 388 4.41 22.73 -14.01
C HIS A 388 3.11 22.49 -13.26
N THR A 389 2.66 23.47 -12.48
CA THR A 389 1.40 23.43 -11.77
C THR A 389 0.25 23.56 -12.75
N VAL A 390 -0.57 22.53 -12.84
CA VAL A 390 -1.84 22.55 -13.59
C VAL A 390 -2.92 23.20 -12.73
N ASN A 391 -3.04 22.79 -11.47
CA ASN A 391 -3.97 23.34 -10.49
C ASN A 391 -3.44 23.11 -9.06
N SER A 392 -3.96 23.90 -8.12
CA SER A 392 -3.73 23.72 -6.69
C SER A 392 -5.01 23.96 -5.91
N TYR A 393 -5.32 23.07 -4.97
CA TYR A 393 -6.55 23.11 -4.19
C TYR A 393 -6.22 23.13 -2.70
N PRO A 394 -6.39 24.26 -2.00
CA PRO A 394 -6.22 24.32 -0.56
C PRO A 394 -7.10 23.27 0.14
N LEU A 395 -6.56 22.57 1.11
CA LEU A 395 -7.30 21.62 1.93
C LEU A 395 -7.85 22.31 3.16
N PRO A 396 -9.18 22.45 3.29
CA PRO A 396 -9.78 23.17 4.42
C PRO A 396 -9.37 22.58 5.77
N ALA A 397 -8.79 23.39 6.64
CA ALA A 397 -8.37 23.01 7.99
C ALA A 397 -7.41 21.82 8.05
N ALA A 398 -6.63 21.55 6.99
CA ALA A 398 -5.61 20.51 7.00
C ALA A 398 -4.47 20.89 7.94
N THR A 399 -4.14 20.01 8.86
CA THR A 399 -3.06 20.14 9.85
C THR A 399 -2.25 18.85 9.95
N GLY A 400 -1.18 18.86 10.73
CA GLY A 400 -0.35 17.69 10.98
C GLY A 400 0.50 17.28 9.78
N THR A 401 0.71 15.99 9.61
CA THR A 401 1.53 15.42 8.54
C THR A 401 0.67 15.03 7.34
N ALA A 402 1.25 15.12 6.15
CA ALA A 402 0.62 14.57 4.94
C ALA A 402 0.82 13.04 4.91
N ILE A 403 -0.23 12.30 4.60
CA ILE A 403 -0.13 10.85 4.40
C ILE A 403 0.04 10.53 2.91
N GLY A 404 -0.78 11.11 2.04
CA GLY A 404 -0.66 10.89 0.61
C GLY A 404 -1.96 11.10 -0.16
N VAL A 405 -1.86 10.82 -1.45
CA VAL A 405 -2.97 10.92 -2.40
C VAL A 405 -3.22 9.55 -3.01
N SER A 406 -4.49 9.16 -3.14
CA SER A 406 -4.93 7.94 -3.81
C SER A 406 -5.81 8.29 -5.00
N LEU A 407 -5.63 7.60 -6.13
CA LEU A 407 -6.39 7.84 -7.36
C LEU A 407 -7.24 6.62 -7.72
N GLY A 408 -8.55 6.77 -7.63
CA GLY A 408 -9.51 5.73 -8.00
C GLY A 408 -9.67 5.57 -9.51
N LYS A 409 -10.12 4.40 -9.92
CA LYS A 409 -10.48 4.07 -11.33
C LYS A 409 -11.45 5.08 -11.94
N ASN A 410 -12.34 5.66 -11.14
CA ASN A 410 -13.35 6.65 -11.55
C ASN A 410 -12.82 8.09 -11.56
N ARG A 411 -11.51 8.32 -11.62
CA ARG A 411 -10.81 9.60 -11.56
C ARG A 411 -10.98 10.35 -10.25
N ARG A 412 -11.53 9.71 -9.22
CA ARG A 412 -11.67 10.31 -7.90
C ARG A 412 -10.31 10.36 -7.22
N VAL A 413 -9.97 11.54 -6.71
CA VAL A 413 -8.74 11.79 -5.98
C VAL A 413 -9.09 11.88 -4.49
N VAL A 414 -8.37 11.14 -3.67
CA VAL A 414 -8.53 11.12 -2.21
C VAL A 414 -7.23 11.53 -1.57
N ALA A 415 -7.24 12.62 -0.82
CA ALA A 415 -6.11 13.09 -0.03
C ALA A 415 -6.34 12.78 1.46
N ALA A 416 -5.27 12.43 2.18
CA ALA A 416 -5.34 12.08 3.59
C ALA A 416 -4.21 12.74 4.39
N THR A 417 -4.54 13.19 5.61
CA THR A 417 -3.58 13.76 6.56
C THR A 417 -3.38 12.85 7.78
N GLY A 418 -2.27 13.00 8.48
CA GLY A 418 -1.93 12.16 9.64
C GLY A 418 -2.85 12.34 10.83
N ASP A 419 -3.52 13.48 10.97
CA ASP A 419 -4.57 13.75 11.94
C ASP A 419 -5.94 13.17 11.54
N GLY A 420 -5.97 12.40 10.44
CA GLY A 420 -7.13 11.64 10.00
C GLY A 420 -8.18 12.42 9.23
N GLN A 421 -7.83 13.57 8.64
CA GLN A 421 -8.71 14.25 7.71
C GLN A 421 -8.63 13.61 6.33
N ILE A 422 -9.78 13.38 5.73
CA ILE A 422 -9.93 12.80 4.38
C ILE A 422 -10.67 13.79 3.50
N TYR A 423 -10.06 14.11 2.37
CA TYR A 423 -10.59 15.01 1.35
C TYR A 423 -10.82 14.22 0.08
N THR A 424 -12.00 14.28 -0.47
CA THR A 424 -12.32 13.59 -1.73
C THR A 424 -12.71 14.60 -2.79
N PHE A 425 -12.09 14.45 -3.94
CA PHE A 425 -12.32 15.29 -5.10
C PHE A 425 -12.87 14.46 -6.24
N ASP A 426 -13.88 14.99 -6.93
CA ASP A 426 -14.35 14.48 -8.21
C ASP A 426 -13.79 15.36 -9.34
N GLN A 427 -13.76 14.82 -10.56
CA GLN A 427 -13.49 15.62 -11.74
C GLN A 427 -14.56 16.69 -11.89
N GLU A 428 -14.13 17.92 -12.20
CA GLU A 428 -15.01 19.04 -12.50
C GLU A 428 -15.74 18.86 -13.84
#